data_505d30627350b5c4643be2bfc08cca51
#
_entry.id   505d30627350b5c4643be2bfc08cca51
#
_cell.length_a   1.000
_cell.length_b   1.000
_cell.length_c   1.000
_cell.angle_alpha   90.00
_cell.angle_beta   90.00
_cell.angle_gamma   90.00
#
_symmetry.space_group_name_H-M   'P 1'
#
loop_
_entity.id
_entity.type
_entity.pdbx_description
1 polymer ?
#
loop_
_entity_poly.entity_id
_entity_poly.type
_entity_poly.pdbx_seq_one_letter_code
_entity_poly.pdbx_strand_id
1 'polypeptide(L)'
;MRIRDITPFVFFLLAAPSPAEGQAALPVSEPSAAPEPSKLLNRVISNQKKDEAALDLYERLERLETRKNASDAVPAAVKIARVIPSGTGMDKIPVNADGHPSDAEAYRARLESLEHALALIVTNHRSQRDALEKYAKKKKERDDLMDAARKAFDFTFLTREARGGRLLAKYEMTPNRAFKPNSRLASIFPKVHGYVWIDEDAGELARIEGDVTEDISIALFLGKIYKGSHFMQERYEVLPGLWQASFSQYDFDGRKFFSGFSMHERTFYSHYRYIGPPREAIEAIRKELERGDLNKADSATADP
;
A
#
# COMPACT_ATOMS: atom_id res chain seq x y z
N MET A 1 -16.99 12.58 -4.66
CA MET A 1 -15.67 12.02 -4.33
C MET A 1 -15.74 11.45 -2.92
N ARG A 2 -15.56 10.16 -2.74
CA ARG A 2 -15.64 9.50 -1.41
C ARG A 2 -14.28 9.64 -0.72
N ILE A 3 -14.24 9.77 0.62
CA ILE A 3 -12.97 9.79 1.38
C ILE A 3 -12.15 8.53 1.09
N ARG A 4 -12.82 7.40 0.83
CA ARG A 4 -12.19 6.16 0.33
C ARG A 4 -11.36 6.34 -0.96
N ASP A 5 -11.69 7.34 -1.79
CA ASP A 5 -10.97 7.60 -3.04
C ASP A 5 -9.71 8.45 -2.82
N ILE A 6 -9.61 9.12 -1.65
CA ILE A 6 -8.45 9.92 -1.24
C ILE A 6 -7.52 9.10 -0.34
N THR A 7 -8.09 8.24 0.50
CA THR A 7 -7.36 7.46 1.50
C THR A 7 -6.28 6.55 0.90
N PRO A 8 -6.53 5.74 -0.15
CA PRO A 8 -5.46 4.96 -0.76
C PRO A 8 -4.41 5.83 -1.46
N PHE A 9 -4.75 7.05 -1.84
CA PHE A 9 -3.86 7.89 -2.65
C PHE A 9 -2.86 8.71 -1.82
N VAL A 10 -3.26 9.16 -0.63
CA VAL A 10 -2.42 9.98 0.26
C VAL A 10 -1.59 9.10 1.19
N PHE A 11 -2.14 7.95 1.59
CA PHE A 11 -1.60 7.10 2.63
C PHE A 11 -1.02 5.77 2.16
N PHE A 12 -1.01 5.52 0.85
CA PHE A 12 -0.28 4.38 0.29
C PHE A 12 1.25 4.49 0.53
N LEU A 13 1.72 5.68 0.87
CA LEU A 13 3.09 5.93 1.34
C LEU A 13 3.28 5.60 2.82
N LEU A 14 2.21 5.38 3.56
CA LEU A 14 2.24 5.49 5.01
C LEU A 14 1.30 4.46 5.65
N ALA A 15 1.71 3.25 5.98
CA ALA A 15 0.99 2.42 6.95
C ALA A 15 1.58 1.05 7.24
N ALA A 16 1.58 0.59 8.46
CA ALA A 16 1.92 -0.76 8.87
C ALA A 16 1.56 -1.13 10.30
N PRO A 17 1.77 -2.32 10.83
CA PRO A 17 1.23 -2.78 12.10
C PRO A 17 2.18 -3.01 13.25
N SER A 18 1.58 -3.33 14.34
CA SER A 18 2.13 -3.69 15.63
C SER A 18 2.44 -5.18 15.82
N PRO A 19 3.08 -5.59 16.94
CA PRO A 19 4.16 -6.54 16.93
C PRO A 19 3.72 -7.96 17.32
N ALA A 20 4.46 -8.94 16.84
CA ALA A 20 4.56 -10.24 17.50
C ALA A 20 5.82 -10.26 18.37
N GLU A 21 5.70 -10.84 19.54
CA GLU A 21 6.64 -10.90 20.64
C GLU A 21 7.98 -11.58 20.32
N GLY A 22 9.02 -11.03 20.95
CA GLY A 22 10.11 -11.78 21.54
C GLY A 22 10.96 -12.72 20.69
N GLN A 23 12.05 -12.17 20.11
CA GLN A 23 13.24 -12.96 19.86
C GLN A 23 14.47 -12.26 20.45
N ALA A 24 15.29 -13.06 21.14
CA ALA A 24 16.50 -12.64 21.84
C ALA A 24 17.46 -11.90 20.92
N ALA A 25 18.01 -10.81 21.43
CA ALA A 25 19.05 -10.03 20.77
C ALA A 25 20.32 -10.85 20.59
N LEU A 26 20.76 -11.01 19.35
CA LEU A 26 22.12 -11.44 19.03
C LEU A 26 23.08 -10.27 19.31
N PRO A 27 24.34 -10.53 19.70
CA PRO A 27 25.31 -9.47 19.98
C PRO A 27 25.59 -8.65 18.71
N VAL A 28 25.31 -7.38 18.80
CA VAL A 28 25.54 -6.40 17.72
C VAL A 28 27.05 -6.14 17.63
N SER A 29 27.65 -6.46 16.51
CA SER A 29 28.96 -5.99 16.12
C SER A 29 28.98 -4.46 16.08
N GLU A 30 30.11 -3.84 16.37
CA GLU A 30 30.30 -2.38 16.44
C GLU A 30 29.68 -1.62 15.26
N PRO A 31 29.13 -0.42 15.48
CA PRO A 31 28.39 0.31 14.45
C PRO A 31 29.35 0.71 13.31
N SER A 32 29.24 0.05 12.19
CA SER A 32 29.71 0.59 10.92
C SER A 32 29.14 2.00 10.74
N ALA A 33 29.96 2.95 10.25
CA ALA A 33 29.53 4.34 10.08
C ALA A 33 28.15 4.43 9.43
N ALA A 34 27.31 5.34 9.93
CA ALA A 34 25.98 5.57 9.36
C ALA A 34 26.14 5.84 7.85
N PRO A 35 25.41 5.13 6.97
CA PRO A 35 25.46 5.40 5.55
C PRO A 35 25.02 6.84 5.28
N GLU A 36 25.56 7.48 4.22
CA GLU A 36 25.09 8.81 3.83
C GLU A 36 23.56 8.78 3.60
N PRO A 37 22.76 9.39 4.51
CA PRO A 37 21.30 9.24 4.46
C PRO A 37 20.72 9.62 3.11
N SER A 38 21.31 10.62 2.44
CA SER A 38 20.82 11.12 1.15
C SER A 38 20.93 10.09 0.02
N LYS A 39 22.00 9.31 -0.05
CA LYS A 39 22.18 8.27 -1.09
C LYS A 39 21.26 7.09 -0.84
N LEU A 40 21.16 6.67 0.42
CA LEU A 40 20.26 5.57 0.80
C LEU A 40 18.80 5.92 0.51
N LEU A 41 18.34 7.10 0.92
CA LEU A 41 16.97 7.56 0.67
C LEU A 41 16.64 7.70 -0.82
N ASN A 42 17.60 8.15 -1.66
CA ASN A 42 17.41 8.19 -3.11
C ASN A 42 17.20 6.78 -3.67
N ARG A 43 17.96 5.79 -3.19
CA ARG A 43 17.81 4.39 -3.59
C ARG A 43 16.45 3.85 -3.16
N VAL A 44 16.04 4.10 -1.93
CA VAL A 44 14.72 3.72 -1.40
C VAL A 44 13.59 4.27 -2.27
N ILE A 45 13.60 5.56 -2.60
CA ILE A 45 12.56 6.17 -3.45
C ILE A 45 12.56 5.57 -4.85
N SER A 46 13.74 5.32 -5.43
CA SER A 46 13.84 4.69 -6.75
C SER A 46 13.26 3.28 -6.76
N ASN A 47 13.60 2.49 -5.75
CA ASN A 47 13.09 1.13 -5.61
C ASN A 47 11.58 1.13 -5.35
N GLN A 48 11.09 1.99 -4.48
CA GLN A 48 9.66 2.11 -4.20
C GLN A 48 8.85 2.47 -5.46
N LYS A 49 9.35 3.36 -6.33
CA LYS A 49 8.69 3.67 -7.62
C LYS A 49 8.68 2.45 -8.54
N LYS A 50 9.78 1.69 -8.58
CA LYS A 50 9.87 0.43 -9.35
C LYS A 50 8.84 -0.59 -8.85
N ASP A 51 8.77 -0.79 -7.56
CA ASP A 51 7.84 -1.74 -6.93
C ASP A 51 6.37 -1.36 -7.14
N GLU A 52 6.07 -0.07 -7.04
CA GLU A 52 4.75 0.46 -7.33
C GLU A 52 4.35 0.28 -8.81
N ALA A 53 5.30 0.45 -9.72
CA ALA A 53 5.05 0.20 -11.14
C ALA A 53 4.82 -1.30 -11.40
N ALA A 54 5.52 -2.17 -10.66
CA ALA A 54 5.36 -3.62 -10.78
C ALA A 54 3.98 -4.12 -10.32
N LEU A 55 3.28 -3.41 -9.42
CA LEU A 55 1.94 -3.80 -8.98
C LEU A 55 0.92 -3.95 -10.11
N ASP A 56 1.12 -3.29 -11.24
CA ASP A 56 0.28 -3.44 -12.42
C ASP A 56 0.38 -4.83 -13.08
N LEU A 57 1.33 -5.65 -12.65
CA LEU A 57 1.60 -6.99 -13.17
C LEU A 57 1.26 -8.10 -12.15
N TYR A 58 0.86 -7.74 -10.94
CA TYR A 58 0.64 -8.70 -9.87
C TYR A 58 -0.76 -8.56 -9.27
N GLU A 59 -1.40 -9.70 -9.08
CA GLU A 59 -2.59 -9.79 -8.23
C GLU A 59 -2.20 -10.16 -6.80
N ARG A 60 -3.14 -9.99 -5.86
CA ARG A 60 -2.94 -10.33 -4.45
C ARG A 60 -4.27 -10.56 -3.74
N LEU A 61 -4.22 -11.08 -2.52
CA LEU A 61 -5.34 -11.04 -1.59
C LEU A 61 -5.18 -9.83 -0.64
N GLU A 62 -6.28 -9.12 -0.42
CA GLU A 62 -6.41 -8.08 0.59
C GLU A 62 -7.47 -8.49 1.61
N ARG A 63 -7.07 -8.58 2.88
CA ARG A 63 -7.98 -8.78 4.01
C ARG A 63 -8.08 -7.47 4.78
N LEU A 64 -9.20 -6.78 4.65
CA LEU A 64 -9.51 -5.53 5.33
C LEU A 64 -10.32 -5.80 6.60
N GLU A 65 -9.80 -5.41 7.74
CA GLU A 65 -10.48 -5.37 9.02
C GLU A 65 -10.87 -3.93 9.34
N THR A 66 -12.14 -3.71 9.65
CA THR A 66 -12.62 -2.42 10.16
C THR A 66 -12.95 -2.57 11.63
N ARG A 67 -12.53 -1.64 12.46
CA ARG A 67 -12.75 -1.59 13.90
C ARG A 67 -13.61 -0.38 14.25
N LYS A 68 -14.27 -0.42 15.42
CA LYS A 68 -15.04 0.75 15.93
C LYS A 68 -14.08 1.76 16.57
N ASN A 69 -13.09 1.26 17.32
CA ASN A 69 -12.05 2.05 17.96
C ASN A 69 -10.66 1.48 17.60
N ALA A 70 -9.63 2.29 17.66
CA ALA A 70 -8.25 1.88 17.39
C ALA A 70 -7.77 0.72 18.29
N SER A 71 -8.22 0.70 19.56
CA SER A 71 -7.83 -0.27 20.58
C SER A 71 -8.63 -1.59 20.56
N ASP A 72 -9.66 -1.72 19.72
CA ASP A 72 -10.48 -2.92 19.68
C ASP A 72 -9.64 -4.12 19.23
N ALA A 73 -9.59 -5.17 20.02
CA ALA A 73 -8.88 -6.41 19.69
C ALA A 73 -9.59 -7.18 18.56
N VAL A 74 -10.92 -7.13 18.53
CA VAL A 74 -11.74 -7.86 17.55
C VAL A 74 -12.27 -6.86 16.50
N PRO A 75 -12.13 -7.16 15.19
CA PRO A 75 -12.67 -6.31 14.15
C PRO A 75 -14.21 -6.34 14.14
N ALA A 76 -14.83 -5.19 13.91
CA ALA A 76 -16.28 -5.08 13.72
C ALA A 76 -16.75 -5.65 12.37
N ALA A 77 -15.87 -5.64 11.37
CA ALA A 77 -16.11 -6.24 10.06
C ALA A 77 -14.80 -6.68 9.42
N VAL A 78 -14.86 -7.78 8.67
CA VAL A 78 -13.76 -8.29 7.85
C VAL A 78 -14.25 -8.41 6.41
N LYS A 79 -13.45 -7.92 5.46
CA LYS A 79 -13.69 -8.08 4.02
C LYS A 79 -12.42 -8.63 3.40
N ILE A 80 -12.57 -9.67 2.59
CA ILE A 80 -11.45 -10.23 1.85
C ILE A 80 -11.76 -10.09 0.37
N ALA A 81 -10.76 -9.69 -0.39
CA ALA A 81 -10.89 -9.54 -1.83
C ALA A 81 -9.62 -10.01 -2.54
N ARG A 82 -9.79 -10.69 -3.65
CA ARG A 82 -8.77 -10.83 -4.68
C ARG A 82 -8.67 -9.50 -5.43
N VAL A 83 -7.48 -8.98 -5.54
CA VAL A 83 -7.20 -7.68 -6.19
C VAL A 83 -6.40 -7.94 -7.44
N ILE A 84 -6.97 -7.61 -8.60
CA ILE A 84 -6.42 -7.92 -9.92
C ILE A 84 -6.19 -6.60 -10.68
N PRO A 85 -5.02 -6.42 -11.34
CA PRO A 85 -4.80 -5.28 -12.23
C PRO A 85 -5.81 -5.25 -13.37
N SER A 86 -6.48 -4.11 -13.55
CA SER A 86 -7.48 -3.88 -14.61
C SER A 86 -6.96 -3.05 -15.78
N GLY A 87 -5.64 -2.79 -15.82
CA GLY A 87 -5.00 -1.94 -16.83
C GLY A 87 -5.20 -0.43 -16.64
N THR A 88 -6.21 -0.02 -15.89
CA THR A 88 -6.48 1.39 -15.50
C THR A 88 -6.68 1.55 -14.00
N GLY A 89 -6.26 0.54 -13.23
CA GLY A 89 -6.36 0.47 -11.78
C GLY A 89 -6.36 -0.96 -11.29
N MET A 90 -7.00 -1.19 -10.14
CA MET A 90 -7.15 -2.50 -9.52
C MET A 90 -8.64 -2.81 -9.40
N ASP A 91 -9.06 -4.00 -9.83
CA ASP A 91 -10.39 -4.53 -9.53
C ASP A 91 -10.35 -5.39 -8.27
N LYS A 92 -11.37 -5.25 -7.42
CA LYS A 92 -11.47 -5.97 -6.14
C LYS A 92 -12.68 -6.90 -6.20
N ILE A 93 -12.41 -8.21 -6.25
CA ILE A 93 -13.42 -9.24 -6.31
C ILE A 93 -13.53 -9.89 -4.92
N PRO A 94 -14.71 -9.84 -4.26
CA PRO A 94 -14.89 -10.45 -2.94
C PRO A 94 -14.64 -11.96 -2.96
N VAL A 95 -13.91 -12.44 -1.93
CA VAL A 95 -13.65 -13.87 -1.69
C VAL A 95 -13.75 -14.17 -0.19
N ASN A 96 -13.79 -15.44 0.18
CA ASN A 96 -13.73 -15.89 1.57
C ASN A 96 -12.27 -15.92 2.12
N ALA A 97 -12.10 -16.42 3.34
CA ALA A 97 -10.79 -16.49 3.99
C ALA A 97 -9.80 -17.42 3.27
N ASP A 98 -10.29 -18.42 2.55
CA ASP A 98 -9.48 -19.37 1.80
C ASP A 98 -9.20 -18.92 0.37
N GLY A 99 -9.61 -17.70 0.02
CA GLY A 99 -9.45 -17.12 -1.32
C GLY A 99 -10.49 -17.60 -2.34
N HIS A 100 -11.48 -18.40 -1.90
CA HIS A 100 -12.55 -18.88 -2.76
C HIS A 100 -13.70 -17.87 -2.87
N PRO A 101 -14.41 -17.81 -3.99
CA PRO A 101 -15.63 -17.02 -4.08
C PRO A 101 -16.71 -17.57 -3.14
N SER A 102 -17.37 -16.69 -2.42
CA SER A 102 -18.59 -17.04 -1.66
C SER A 102 -19.82 -17.20 -2.56
N ASP A 103 -19.78 -16.62 -3.76
CA ASP A 103 -20.81 -16.69 -4.81
C ASP A 103 -20.07 -16.89 -6.15
N ALA A 104 -20.10 -18.10 -6.67
CA ALA A 104 -19.37 -18.48 -7.89
C ALA A 104 -19.92 -17.80 -9.15
N GLU A 105 -21.24 -17.52 -9.21
CA GLU A 105 -21.85 -16.85 -10.36
C GLU A 105 -21.44 -15.36 -10.39
N ALA A 106 -21.57 -14.67 -9.27
CA ALA A 106 -21.14 -13.28 -9.14
C ALA A 106 -19.62 -13.13 -9.40
N TYR A 107 -18.81 -14.08 -8.94
CA TYR A 107 -17.37 -14.09 -9.16
C TYR A 107 -17.04 -14.27 -10.65
N ARG A 108 -17.70 -15.24 -11.32
CA ARG A 108 -17.57 -15.46 -12.77
C ARG A 108 -17.90 -14.19 -13.55
N ALA A 109 -19.06 -13.57 -13.26
CA ALA A 109 -19.49 -12.35 -13.93
C ALA A 109 -18.49 -11.19 -13.76
N ARG A 110 -17.84 -11.11 -12.59
CA ARG A 110 -16.78 -10.11 -12.34
C ARG A 110 -15.52 -10.39 -13.16
N LEU A 111 -15.08 -11.66 -13.25
CA LEU A 111 -13.93 -12.05 -14.09
C LEU A 111 -14.20 -11.80 -15.57
N GLU A 112 -15.40 -12.13 -16.07
CA GLU A 112 -15.81 -11.85 -17.44
C GLU A 112 -15.82 -10.35 -17.75
N SER A 113 -16.33 -9.54 -16.82
CA SER A 113 -16.31 -8.08 -16.93
C SER A 113 -14.87 -7.53 -16.97
N LEU A 114 -13.99 -8.07 -16.14
CA LEU A 114 -12.57 -7.68 -16.09
C LEU A 114 -11.85 -8.09 -17.38
N GLU A 115 -12.08 -9.32 -17.84
CA GLU A 115 -11.52 -9.81 -19.13
C GLU A 115 -11.94 -8.91 -20.29
N HIS A 116 -13.22 -8.55 -20.36
CA HIS A 116 -13.72 -7.64 -21.38
C HIS A 116 -13.06 -6.25 -21.29
N ALA A 117 -12.93 -5.69 -20.08
CA ALA A 117 -12.27 -4.40 -19.88
C ALA A 117 -10.80 -4.42 -20.33
N LEU A 118 -10.06 -5.48 -19.98
CA LEU A 118 -8.68 -5.68 -20.41
C LEU A 118 -8.58 -5.86 -21.95
N ALA A 119 -9.52 -6.60 -22.54
CA ALA A 119 -9.58 -6.79 -24.00
C ALA A 119 -9.80 -5.45 -24.73
N LEU A 120 -10.64 -4.58 -24.22
CA LEU A 120 -10.84 -3.23 -24.77
C LEU A 120 -9.55 -2.38 -24.70
N ILE A 121 -8.77 -2.49 -23.63
CA ILE A 121 -7.47 -1.81 -23.51
C ILE A 121 -6.50 -2.29 -24.58
N VAL A 122 -6.49 -3.59 -24.88
CA VAL A 122 -5.59 -4.18 -25.88
C VAL A 122 -6.03 -3.87 -27.32
N THR A 123 -7.33 -3.90 -27.59
CA THR A 123 -7.88 -3.85 -28.96
C THR A 123 -8.42 -2.48 -29.38
N ASN A 124 -8.83 -1.65 -28.42
CA ASN A 124 -9.48 -0.37 -28.68
C ASN A 124 -8.94 0.76 -27.79
N HIS A 125 -7.66 1.07 -27.93
CA HIS A 125 -7.02 2.14 -27.19
C HIS A 125 -7.74 3.50 -27.27
N ARG A 126 -8.39 3.78 -28.41
CA ARG A 126 -9.08 5.06 -28.60
C ARG A 126 -10.26 5.20 -27.63
N SER A 127 -11.03 4.16 -27.40
CA SER A 127 -12.17 4.20 -26.45
C SER A 127 -11.71 4.26 -25.01
N GLN A 128 -10.52 3.77 -24.70
CA GLN A 128 -9.95 3.73 -23.36
C GLN A 128 -8.97 4.86 -23.06
N ARG A 129 -8.70 5.75 -24.03
CA ARG A 129 -7.71 6.81 -23.92
C ARG A 129 -7.87 7.64 -22.66
N ASP A 130 -9.07 8.12 -22.37
CA ASP A 130 -9.32 9.01 -21.23
C ASP A 130 -9.10 8.27 -19.89
N ALA A 131 -9.43 6.97 -19.82
CA ALA A 131 -9.18 6.15 -18.64
C ALA A 131 -7.68 5.89 -18.43
N LEU A 132 -6.96 5.58 -19.51
CA LEU A 132 -5.50 5.38 -19.51
C LEU A 132 -4.76 6.67 -19.14
N GLU A 133 -5.15 7.81 -19.70
CA GLU A 133 -4.57 9.11 -19.37
C GLU A 133 -4.80 9.49 -17.90
N LYS A 134 -6.02 9.28 -17.38
CA LYS A 134 -6.32 9.47 -15.95
C LYS A 134 -5.49 8.55 -15.06
N TYR A 135 -5.29 7.32 -15.47
CA TYR A 135 -4.47 6.37 -14.73
C TYR A 135 -2.99 6.77 -14.73
N ALA A 136 -2.44 7.10 -15.90
CA ALA A 136 -1.07 7.60 -16.05
C ALA A 136 -0.83 8.88 -15.21
N LYS A 137 -1.80 9.81 -15.20
CA LYS A 137 -1.76 11.00 -14.35
C LYS A 137 -1.69 10.64 -12.88
N LYS A 138 -2.51 9.69 -12.40
CA LYS A 138 -2.48 9.22 -11.01
C LYS A 138 -1.13 8.59 -10.64
N LYS A 139 -0.53 7.80 -11.53
CA LYS A 139 0.81 7.24 -11.31
C LYS A 139 1.84 8.34 -11.17
N LYS A 140 1.83 9.31 -12.08
CA LYS A 140 2.73 10.47 -12.01
C LYS A 140 2.54 11.28 -10.73
N GLU A 141 1.32 11.57 -10.32
CA GLU A 141 1.03 12.28 -9.07
C GLU A 141 1.58 11.54 -7.84
N ARG A 142 1.56 10.21 -7.84
CA ARG A 142 2.15 9.37 -6.79
C ARG A 142 3.67 9.45 -6.79
N ASP A 143 4.31 9.36 -7.96
CA ASP A 143 5.76 9.49 -8.10
C ASP A 143 6.24 10.87 -7.65
N ASP A 144 5.53 11.92 -8.07
CA ASP A 144 5.80 13.31 -7.63
C ASP A 144 5.66 13.46 -6.12
N LEU A 145 4.71 12.73 -5.50
CA LEU A 145 4.51 12.75 -4.05
C LEU A 145 5.65 12.02 -3.29
N MET A 146 6.16 10.90 -3.82
CA MET A 146 7.35 10.22 -3.26
C MET A 146 8.57 11.14 -3.29
N ASP A 147 8.79 11.86 -4.40
CA ASP A 147 9.87 12.84 -4.52
C ASP A 147 9.70 14.02 -3.56
N ALA A 148 8.46 14.45 -3.35
CA ALA A 148 8.13 15.50 -2.40
C ALA A 148 8.36 15.04 -0.95
N ALA A 149 7.98 13.80 -0.60
CA ALA A 149 8.18 13.23 0.74
C ALA A 149 9.66 13.23 1.13
N ARG A 150 10.56 12.83 0.22
CA ARG A 150 12.01 12.87 0.47
C ARG A 150 12.52 14.25 0.86
N LYS A 151 11.94 15.32 0.29
CA LYS A 151 12.34 16.71 0.55
C LYS A 151 11.63 17.32 1.76
N ALA A 152 10.48 16.73 2.11
CA ALA A 152 9.61 17.24 3.15
C ALA A 152 10.07 16.89 4.56
N PHE A 153 10.99 15.93 4.69
CA PHE A 153 11.46 15.44 5.98
C PHE A 153 12.98 15.48 6.09
N ASP A 154 13.43 15.78 7.29
CA ASP A 154 14.78 15.55 7.76
C ASP A 154 14.81 14.17 8.43
N PHE A 155 15.82 13.36 8.12
CA PHE A 155 15.96 11.99 8.60
C PHE A 155 17.16 11.88 9.52
N THR A 156 16.91 11.53 10.79
CA THR A 156 17.94 11.35 11.81
C THR A 156 18.10 9.87 12.12
N PHE A 157 19.28 9.30 11.88
CA PHE A 157 19.56 7.92 12.24
C PHE A 157 19.44 7.71 13.76
N LEU A 158 18.73 6.67 14.18
CA LEU A 158 18.57 6.33 15.60
C LEU A 158 19.32 5.06 15.97
N THR A 159 19.06 3.97 15.28
CA THR A 159 19.59 2.65 15.64
C THR A 159 19.46 1.66 14.47
N ARG A 160 19.99 0.47 14.65
CA ARG A 160 19.73 -0.70 13.80
C ARG A 160 18.97 -1.75 14.60
N GLU A 161 17.96 -2.32 14.01
CA GLU A 161 17.08 -3.35 14.61
C GLU A 161 17.10 -4.61 13.74
N ALA A 162 17.35 -5.76 14.35
CA ALA A 162 17.20 -7.05 13.64
C ALA A 162 15.71 -7.43 13.58
N ARG A 163 15.20 -7.69 12.38
CA ARG A 163 13.80 -8.08 12.18
C ARG A 163 13.69 -9.03 10.98
N GLY A 164 13.05 -10.18 11.20
CA GLY A 164 12.86 -11.19 10.14
C GLY A 164 14.16 -11.64 9.46
N GLY A 165 15.27 -11.74 10.23
CA GLY A 165 16.57 -12.11 9.71
C GLY A 165 17.31 -10.99 8.93
N ARG A 166 16.72 -9.78 8.85
CA ARG A 166 17.31 -8.60 8.19
C ARG A 166 17.70 -7.54 9.22
N LEU A 167 18.74 -6.77 8.93
CA LEU A 167 19.16 -5.64 9.74
C LEU A 167 18.57 -4.36 9.13
N LEU A 168 17.69 -3.70 9.89
CA LEU A 168 16.97 -2.51 9.46
C LEU A 168 17.53 -1.28 10.18
N ALA A 169 17.89 -0.25 9.42
CA ALA A 169 18.25 1.06 9.97
C ALA A 169 16.99 1.85 10.24
N LYS A 170 16.81 2.29 11.48
CA LYS A 170 15.70 3.13 11.93
C LYS A 170 16.11 4.59 11.89
N TYR A 171 15.29 5.40 11.23
CA TYR A 171 15.42 6.86 11.20
C TYR A 171 14.18 7.52 11.78
N GLU A 172 14.38 8.59 12.54
CA GLU A 172 13.33 9.55 12.85
C GLU A 172 13.09 10.45 11.65
N MET A 173 11.83 10.70 11.36
CA MET A 173 11.34 11.51 10.25
C MET A 173 10.65 12.76 10.81
N THR A 174 11.34 13.89 10.75
CA THR A 174 10.82 15.18 11.24
C THR A 174 10.53 16.13 10.08
N PRO A 175 9.45 16.95 10.15
CA PRO A 175 9.17 17.91 9.09
C PRO A 175 10.32 18.89 8.83
N ASN A 176 10.79 18.96 7.60
CA ASN A 176 11.77 19.95 7.16
C ASN A 176 11.11 21.33 7.04
N ARG A 177 11.54 22.28 7.88
CA ARG A 177 11.00 23.64 7.92
C ARG A 177 11.21 24.44 6.64
N ALA A 178 12.20 24.08 5.82
CA ALA A 178 12.47 24.72 4.55
C ALA A 178 11.58 24.19 3.39
N PHE A 179 10.88 23.07 3.62
CA PHE A 179 10.04 22.45 2.60
C PHE A 179 8.85 23.34 2.23
N LYS A 180 8.69 23.58 0.95
CA LYS A 180 7.52 24.28 0.39
C LYS A 180 6.68 23.31 -0.43
N PRO A 181 5.48 22.94 0.05
CA PRO A 181 4.60 22.02 -0.67
C PRO A 181 4.28 22.53 -2.08
N ASN A 182 4.47 21.68 -3.08
CA ASN A 182 4.15 21.97 -4.48
C ASN A 182 2.78 21.41 -4.90
N SER A 183 2.12 20.71 -4.01
CA SER A 183 0.79 20.15 -4.24
C SER A 183 -0.01 20.13 -2.95
N ARG A 184 -1.33 19.99 -3.09
CA ARG A 184 -2.23 19.87 -1.96
C ARG A 184 -1.94 18.61 -1.11
N LEU A 185 -1.56 17.51 -1.74
CA LEU A 185 -1.19 16.28 -1.03
C LEU A 185 0.12 16.48 -0.28
N ALA A 186 1.11 17.11 -0.87
CA ALA A 186 2.36 17.42 -0.22
C ALA A 186 2.22 18.38 0.97
N SER A 187 1.13 19.18 1.06
CA SER A 187 0.86 20.06 2.21
C SER A 187 0.55 19.32 3.51
N ILE A 188 0.39 18.00 3.46
CA ILE A 188 0.20 17.15 4.63
C ILE A 188 1.53 16.90 5.36
N PHE A 189 2.64 16.78 4.61
CA PHE A 189 3.92 16.39 5.17
C PHE A 189 4.42 17.23 6.34
N PRO A 190 4.32 18.59 6.32
CA PRO A 190 4.73 19.40 7.48
C PRO A 190 3.95 19.11 8.78
N LYS A 191 2.86 18.35 8.69
CA LYS A 191 1.97 18.03 9.80
C LYS A 191 2.08 16.58 10.27
N VAL A 192 3.13 15.90 9.84
CA VAL A 192 3.39 14.50 10.17
C VAL A 192 4.77 14.37 10.77
N HIS A 193 4.87 13.61 11.86
CA HIS A 193 6.13 13.19 12.48
C HIS A 193 6.12 11.66 12.58
N GLY A 194 7.25 11.01 12.45
CA GLY A 194 7.27 9.55 12.51
C GLY A 194 8.63 8.91 12.37
N TYR A 195 8.62 7.64 11.96
CA TYR A 195 9.82 6.82 11.84
C TYR A 195 9.78 6.00 10.56
N VAL A 196 10.97 5.73 10.01
CA VAL A 196 11.15 4.79 8.89
C VAL A 196 12.21 3.76 9.24
N TRP A 197 12.00 2.54 8.79
CA TRP A 197 12.96 1.44 8.86
C TRP A 197 13.35 1.05 7.44
N ILE A 198 14.62 1.05 7.17
CA ILE A 198 15.19 0.81 5.85
C ILE A 198 16.09 -0.42 5.93
N ASP A 199 15.87 -1.37 5.04
CA ASP A 199 16.84 -2.43 4.75
C ASP A 199 18.00 -1.79 3.97
N GLU A 200 19.15 -1.62 4.62
CA GLU A 200 20.29 -0.93 4.04
C GLU A 200 20.92 -1.72 2.88
N ASP A 201 20.90 -3.06 2.94
CA ASP A 201 21.46 -3.93 1.91
C ASP A 201 20.60 -3.91 0.65
N ALA A 202 19.29 -4.09 0.80
CA ALA A 202 18.36 -4.03 -0.29
C ALA A 202 18.12 -2.58 -0.79
N GLY A 203 18.26 -1.59 0.08
CA GLY A 203 17.89 -0.20 -0.18
C GLY A 203 16.37 -0.05 -0.28
N GLU A 204 15.64 -0.74 0.59
CA GLU A 204 14.20 -0.83 0.56
C GLU A 204 13.57 -0.28 1.84
N LEU A 205 12.41 0.33 1.69
CA LEU A 205 11.57 0.73 2.82
C LEU A 205 10.88 -0.51 3.38
N ALA A 206 11.28 -0.93 4.59
CA ALA A 206 10.69 -2.07 5.28
C ALA A 206 9.49 -1.67 6.15
N ARG A 207 9.55 -0.48 6.76
CA ARG A 207 8.46 0.04 7.60
C ARG A 207 8.47 1.55 7.60
N ILE A 208 7.28 2.13 7.69
CA ILE A 208 7.06 3.54 8.00
C ILE A 208 5.89 3.67 8.96
N GLU A 209 5.98 4.55 9.92
CA GLU A 209 4.89 4.93 10.81
C GLU A 209 4.92 6.42 11.09
N GLY A 210 3.77 7.00 11.40
CA GLY A 210 3.72 8.41 11.74
C GLY A 210 2.40 8.84 12.36
N ASP A 211 2.51 9.95 13.07
CA ASP A 211 1.44 10.61 13.76
C ASP A 211 1.15 11.97 13.13
N VAL A 212 -0.12 12.29 13.06
CA VAL A 212 -0.59 13.62 12.65
C VAL A 212 -0.41 14.58 13.82
N THR A 213 0.48 15.55 13.69
CA THR A 213 0.84 16.51 14.75
C THR A 213 -0.05 17.75 14.77
N GLU A 214 -0.73 18.04 13.66
CA GLU A 214 -1.67 19.12 13.48
C GLU A 214 -2.84 18.69 12.61
N ASP A 215 -3.99 19.33 12.79
CA ASP A 215 -5.16 19.06 11.96
C ASP A 215 -4.90 19.26 10.45
N ILE A 216 -5.26 18.27 9.65
CA ILE A 216 -5.11 18.27 8.19
C ILE A 216 -6.44 18.59 7.54
N SER A 217 -6.51 19.70 6.79
CA SER A 217 -7.70 20.04 5.99
C SER A 217 -7.67 19.35 4.62
N ILE A 218 -8.75 18.63 4.31
CA ILE A 218 -8.93 17.94 3.03
C ILE A 218 -10.03 18.64 2.25
N ALA A 219 -9.82 18.82 0.93
CA ALA A 219 -10.84 19.29 0.00
C ALA A 219 -11.55 20.60 0.43
N LEU A 220 -10.81 21.71 0.56
CA LEU A 220 -11.36 23.07 0.78
C LEU A 220 -12.44 23.10 1.89
N PHE A 221 -12.08 22.67 3.12
CA PHE A 221 -12.96 22.62 4.30
C PHE A 221 -14.03 21.52 4.32
N LEU A 222 -14.13 20.68 3.26
CA LEU A 222 -15.08 19.60 3.20
C LEU A 222 -14.72 18.39 4.07
N GLY A 223 -13.45 18.28 4.47
CA GLY A 223 -12.97 17.23 5.37
C GLY A 223 -11.79 17.71 6.21
N LYS A 224 -11.61 17.08 7.35
CA LYS A 224 -10.53 17.32 8.29
C LYS A 224 -10.12 16.01 8.95
N ILE A 225 -8.82 15.75 9.00
CA ILE A 225 -8.23 14.70 9.83
C ILE A 225 -7.67 15.39 11.07
N TYR A 226 -7.95 14.87 12.25
CA TYR A 226 -7.55 15.48 13.48
C TYR A 226 -6.13 15.08 13.87
N LYS A 227 -5.45 15.99 14.60
CA LYS A 227 -4.24 15.70 15.34
C LYS A 227 -4.40 14.44 16.18
N GLY A 228 -3.35 13.62 16.29
CA GLY A 228 -3.36 12.34 17.01
C GLY A 228 -3.80 11.16 16.15
N SER A 229 -4.23 11.40 14.91
CA SER A 229 -4.41 10.31 13.95
C SER A 229 -3.07 9.63 13.65
N HIS A 230 -3.11 8.31 13.54
CA HIS A 230 -1.92 7.47 13.38
C HIS A 230 -2.03 6.65 12.10
N PHE A 231 -0.89 6.38 11.50
CA PHE A 231 -0.78 5.45 10.38
C PHE A 231 0.54 4.69 10.45
N MET A 232 0.55 3.52 9.83
CA MET A 232 1.71 2.66 9.78
C MET A 232 1.65 1.68 8.57
N GLN A 233 2.79 1.35 7.88
CA GLN A 233 2.90 0.32 6.82
C GLN A 233 4.13 -0.56 7.02
N GLU A 234 4.00 -1.86 6.80
CA GLU A 234 5.11 -2.78 6.61
C GLU A 234 5.19 -3.28 5.19
N ARG A 235 6.41 -3.50 4.77
CA ARG A 235 6.74 -4.06 3.47
C ARG A 235 7.79 -5.15 3.66
N TYR A 236 7.76 -6.14 2.82
CA TYR A 236 8.81 -7.16 2.75
C TYR A 236 8.98 -7.63 1.31
N GLU A 237 10.00 -8.40 1.08
CA GLU A 237 10.26 -9.03 -0.21
C GLU A 237 9.26 -10.18 -0.41
N VAL A 238 8.16 -9.89 -1.13
CA VAL A 238 7.07 -10.83 -1.38
C VAL A 238 7.43 -11.86 -2.45
N LEU A 239 8.34 -11.49 -3.33
CA LEU A 239 8.96 -12.33 -4.38
C LEU A 239 10.39 -11.81 -4.59
N PRO A 240 11.33 -12.61 -5.10
CA PRO A 240 12.71 -12.18 -5.31
C PRO A 240 12.82 -10.85 -6.04
N GLY A 241 13.35 -9.83 -5.36
CA GLY A 241 13.53 -8.47 -5.89
C GLY A 241 12.25 -7.63 -5.99
N LEU A 242 11.12 -8.08 -5.44
CA LEU A 242 9.85 -7.33 -5.38
C LEU A 242 9.43 -7.09 -3.94
N TRP A 243 9.50 -5.85 -3.49
CA TRP A 243 9.06 -5.44 -2.17
C TRP A 243 7.67 -4.81 -2.21
N GLN A 244 6.75 -5.38 -1.44
CA GLN A 244 5.37 -4.91 -1.41
C GLN A 244 4.83 -4.84 0.01
N ALA A 245 3.72 -4.13 0.18
CA ALA A 245 3.03 -4.06 1.45
C ALA A 245 2.59 -5.46 1.90
N SER A 246 2.84 -5.78 3.17
CA SER A 246 2.27 -6.95 3.84
C SER A 246 1.09 -6.58 4.71
N PHE A 247 1.12 -5.36 5.21
CA PHE A 247 0.09 -4.87 6.08
C PHE A 247 0.02 -3.34 6.07
N SER A 248 -1.17 -2.81 6.39
CA SER A 248 -1.44 -1.38 6.55
C SER A 248 -2.41 -1.11 7.70
N GLN A 249 -2.15 -0.04 8.45
CA GLN A 249 -2.99 0.41 9.56
C GLN A 249 -3.32 1.89 9.42
N TYR A 250 -4.58 2.23 9.64
CA TYR A 250 -5.06 3.61 9.70
C TYR A 250 -5.96 3.79 10.92
N ASP A 251 -5.59 4.72 11.78
CA ASP A 251 -6.38 5.13 12.93
C ASP A 251 -6.61 6.64 12.81
N PHE A 252 -7.66 7.02 12.09
CA PHE A 252 -7.99 8.41 11.79
C PHE A 252 -9.33 8.79 12.38
N ASP A 253 -9.30 9.89 13.12
CA ASP A 253 -10.48 10.63 13.53
C ASP A 253 -10.54 11.95 12.79
N GLY A 254 -11.75 12.40 12.52
CA GLY A 254 -11.92 13.62 11.75
C GLY A 254 -13.37 14.02 11.57
N ARG A 255 -13.58 14.92 10.59
CA ARG A 255 -14.92 15.28 10.12
C ARG A 255 -14.99 15.32 8.60
N LYS A 256 -16.16 15.02 8.07
CA LYS A 256 -16.52 15.20 6.69
C LYS A 256 -17.80 16.03 6.61
N PHE A 257 -17.70 17.21 5.98
CA PHE A 257 -18.74 18.24 6.06
C PHE A 257 -19.01 18.58 7.53
N PHE A 258 -20.21 18.32 8.01
CA PHE A 258 -20.64 18.60 9.39
C PHE A 258 -20.68 17.35 10.29
N SER A 259 -20.36 16.16 9.74
CA SER A 259 -20.40 14.89 10.46
C SER A 259 -18.99 14.43 10.83
N GLY A 260 -18.82 14.00 12.09
CA GLY A 260 -17.63 13.29 12.52
C GLY A 260 -17.47 11.97 11.76
N PHE A 261 -16.24 11.53 11.56
CA PHE A 261 -15.93 10.18 11.10
C PHE A 261 -14.75 9.64 11.90
N SER A 262 -14.76 8.32 12.11
CA SER A 262 -13.63 7.55 12.57
C SER A 262 -13.33 6.46 11.56
N MET A 263 -12.07 6.20 11.28
CA MET A 263 -11.60 5.15 10.40
C MET A 263 -10.46 4.40 11.10
N HIS A 264 -10.76 3.19 11.55
CA HIS A 264 -9.81 2.30 12.17
C HIS A 264 -9.75 1.03 11.31
N GLU A 265 -8.79 1.02 10.42
CA GLU A 265 -8.65 -0.04 9.40
C GLU A 265 -7.30 -0.73 9.53
N ARG A 266 -7.30 -2.05 9.36
CA ARG A 266 -6.12 -2.91 9.24
C ARG A 266 -6.26 -3.68 7.94
N THR A 267 -5.30 -3.58 7.05
CA THR A 267 -5.29 -4.33 5.78
C THR A 267 -4.08 -5.24 5.72
N PHE A 268 -4.32 -6.52 5.55
CA PHE A 268 -3.30 -7.53 5.32
C PHE A 268 -3.24 -7.84 3.83
N TYR A 269 -2.02 -7.92 3.29
CA TYR A 269 -1.77 -8.22 1.89
C TYR A 269 -0.97 -9.52 1.80
N SER A 270 -1.41 -10.43 0.94
CA SER A 270 -0.79 -11.75 0.80
C SER A 270 -1.01 -12.31 -0.61
N HIS A 271 -0.41 -13.48 -0.88
CA HIS A 271 -0.60 -14.22 -2.13
C HIS A 271 -0.34 -13.37 -3.37
N TYR A 272 0.76 -12.63 -3.36
CA TYR A 272 1.21 -11.92 -4.56
C TYR A 272 1.54 -12.93 -5.65
N ARG A 273 0.89 -12.81 -6.80
CA ARG A 273 1.06 -13.69 -7.95
C ARG A 273 1.20 -12.87 -9.22
N TYR A 274 2.17 -13.21 -10.05
CA TYR A 274 2.33 -12.59 -11.35
C TYR A 274 1.16 -12.97 -12.26
N ILE A 275 0.51 -11.98 -12.86
CA ILE A 275 -0.56 -12.14 -13.82
C ILE A 275 -0.18 -11.53 -15.19
N GLY A 276 0.87 -10.71 -15.21
CA GLY A 276 1.42 -10.09 -16.41
C GLY A 276 0.67 -8.85 -16.90
N PRO A 277 1.12 -8.30 -18.03
CA PRO A 277 0.44 -7.20 -18.72
C PRO A 277 -0.93 -7.63 -19.24
N PRO A 278 -1.79 -6.69 -19.67
CA PRO A 278 -3.19 -6.97 -20.03
C PRO A 278 -3.42 -8.19 -20.94
N ARG A 279 -2.52 -8.46 -21.88
CA ARG A 279 -2.65 -9.64 -22.78
C ARG A 279 -2.49 -10.96 -22.02
N GLU A 280 -1.49 -11.06 -21.15
CA GLU A 280 -1.24 -12.26 -20.34
C GLU A 280 -2.33 -12.43 -19.29
N ALA A 281 -2.77 -11.33 -18.67
CA ALA A 281 -3.86 -11.32 -17.69
C ALA A 281 -5.17 -11.84 -18.30
N ILE A 282 -5.52 -11.45 -19.53
CA ILE A 282 -6.67 -11.98 -20.27
C ILE A 282 -6.59 -13.49 -20.40
N GLU A 283 -5.44 -14.02 -20.82
CA GLU A 283 -5.25 -15.46 -20.99
C GLU A 283 -5.36 -16.22 -19.67
N ALA A 284 -4.80 -15.66 -18.59
CA ALA A 284 -4.89 -16.25 -17.25
C ALA A 284 -6.35 -16.31 -16.77
N ILE A 285 -7.11 -15.21 -16.94
CA ILE A 285 -8.53 -15.12 -16.56
C ILE A 285 -9.37 -16.10 -17.40
N ARG A 286 -9.16 -16.18 -18.71
CA ARG A 286 -9.88 -17.14 -19.59
C ARG A 286 -9.67 -18.59 -19.15
N LYS A 287 -8.43 -18.97 -18.89
CA LYS A 287 -8.11 -20.33 -18.39
C LYS A 287 -8.83 -20.62 -17.07
N GLU A 288 -8.97 -19.64 -16.20
CA GLU A 288 -9.69 -19.79 -14.94
C GLU A 288 -11.20 -19.96 -15.20
N LEU A 289 -11.79 -19.17 -16.08
CA LEU A 289 -13.21 -19.25 -16.46
C LEU A 289 -13.55 -20.61 -17.15
N GLU A 290 -12.63 -21.16 -17.96
CA GLU A 290 -12.79 -22.44 -18.65
C GLU A 290 -12.74 -23.66 -17.71
N ARG A 291 -11.99 -23.60 -16.59
CA ARG A 291 -11.87 -24.70 -15.64
C ARG A 291 -13.20 -25.11 -14.98
N GLY A 292 -14.21 -24.25 -14.99
CA GLY A 292 -15.57 -24.55 -14.57
C GLY A 292 -15.78 -24.74 -13.06
N ASP A 293 -14.74 -25.08 -12.32
CA ASP A 293 -14.77 -25.32 -10.87
C ASP A 293 -14.11 -24.15 -10.12
N LEU A 294 -14.80 -23.01 -10.10
CA LEU A 294 -14.34 -21.79 -9.44
C LEU A 294 -14.32 -21.91 -7.91
N ASN A 295 -14.78 -23.06 -7.35
CA ASN A 295 -14.79 -23.32 -5.92
C ASN A 295 -13.54 -24.07 -5.42
N LYS A 296 -12.64 -24.53 -6.31
CA LYS A 296 -11.38 -25.16 -5.91
C LYS A 296 -10.25 -24.13 -5.97
N ALA A 297 -9.65 -23.82 -4.81
CA ALA A 297 -8.37 -23.15 -4.78
C ALA A 297 -7.35 -23.96 -5.59
N ASP A 298 -6.53 -23.27 -6.36
CA ASP A 298 -5.28 -23.88 -6.81
C ASP A 298 -4.48 -24.22 -5.53
N SER A 299 -4.54 -25.49 -5.12
CA SER A 299 -3.73 -26.07 -4.05
C SER A 299 -2.23 -26.18 -4.44
N ALA A 300 -1.83 -25.46 -5.46
CA ALA A 300 -0.46 -25.39 -5.94
C ALA A 300 0.18 -24.07 -5.51
N THR A 301 0.50 -23.94 -4.26
CA THR A 301 1.65 -23.27 -3.66
C THR A 301 1.40 -23.12 -2.15
N ALA A 302 1.32 -24.25 -1.46
CA ALA A 302 1.79 -24.29 -0.11
C ALA A 302 3.32 -24.27 -0.22
N ASP A 303 3.90 -23.13 0.01
CA ASP A 303 5.33 -23.00 0.21
C ASP A 303 5.62 -22.46 1.60
N PRO A 304 6.70 -22.97 2.21
CA PRO A 304 6.99 -23.09 3.64
C PRO A 304 7.17 -21.78 4.38
#